data_8b9f025099ba49b74739ba1e6dae52a2
#
_entry.id   8b9f025099ba49b74739ba1e6dae52a2
#
_cell.length_a   1.000
_cell.length_b   1.000
_cell.length_c   1.000
_cell.angle_alpha   90.00
_cell.angle_beta   90.00
_cell.angle_gamma   90.00
#
_symmetry.space_group_name_H-M   'P 1'
#
loop_
_entity.id
_entity.type
_entity.pdbx_description
1 polymer ?
#
loop_
_entity_poly.entity_id
_entity_poly.type
_entity_poly.pdbx_seq_one_letter_code
_entity_poly.pdbx_strand_id
1 'polypeptide(L)'
;MRLEKIVLNILNSKKKIFLVYLITLILFILAILSFPTNILKAKMLPDKDSDSFSIYIDLKDGSSKYETKEVVDCVVKNLEKEENILNISAFLSQGQPIDFAGMVKQSSLKDKESQAELMINIKRFKNRDITSYNLINNLREKVQNSCQKDETIIKFIQLPAGPPVLSSLVAEIYGGNSFKSRRDFAIEVAKIFKNQNTLVDIDILASKDFKTYSLSVNSNKTIMSGVDLEHLKATLYLAFEGMEISVVNDKDAQS
;
A
#
# COMPACT_ATOMS: atom_id res chain seq x y z
N MET A 1 4.53 16.07 -52.80
CA MET A 1 3.83 15.87 -54.08
C MET A 1 2.45 15.19 -53.99
N ARG A 2 2.21 14.01 -53.38
CA ARG A 2 0.86 13.45 -53.27
C ARG A 2 -0.08 14.22 -52.29
N LEU A 3 0.42 14.61 -51.11
CA LEU A 3 -0.31 15.37 -50.11
C LEU A 3 -0.72 16.77 -50.62
N GLU A 4 0.19 17.45 -51.29
CA GLU A 4 -0.06 18.78 -51.84
C GLU A 4 -1.22 18.79 -52.84
N LYS A 5 -1.25 17.78 -53.77
CA LYS A 5 -2.37 17.62 -54.72
C LYS A 5 -3.69 17.34 -54.03
N ILE A 6 -3.71 16.58 -52.93
CA ILE A 6 -4.92 16.30 -52.15
C ILE A 6 -5.41 17.58 -51.46
N VAL A 7 -4.55 18.33 -50.84
CA VAL A 7 -4.90 19.58 -50.15
C VAL A 7 -5.43 20.61 -51.15
N LEU A 8 -4.76 20.82 -52.29
CA LEU A 8 -5.23 21.73 -53.35
C LEU A 8 -6.59 21.30 -53.93
N ASN A 9 -6.81 20.00 -54.10
CA ASN A 9 -8.09 19.47 -54.60
C ASN A 9 -9.24 19.67 -53.59
N ILE A 10 -8.96 19.68 -52.29
CA ILE A 10 -9.94 19.99 -51.25
C ILE A 10 -10.20 21.51 -51.24
N LEU A 11 -9.17 22.33 -51.26
CA LEU A 11 -9.27 23.79 -51.18
C LEU A 11 -9.99 24.40 -52.39
N ASN A 12 -9.90 23.79 -53.57
CA ASN A 12 -10.54 24.27 -54.76
C ASN A 12 -12.06 23.96 -54.85
N SER A 13 -12.65 23.29 -53.88
CA SER A 13 -14.08 22.96 -53.88
C SER A 13 -14.76 23.25 -52.56
N LYS A 14 -15.68 24.22 -52.54
CA LYS A 14 -16.47 24.57 -51.35
C LYS A 14 -17.20 23.36 -50.74
N LYS A 15 -17.70 22.43 -51.60
CA LYS A 15 -18.36 21.20 -51.14
C LYS A 15 -17.39 20.26 -50.39
N LYS A 16 -16.14 20.14 -50.86
CA LYS A 16 -15.13 19.30 -50.21
C LYS A 16 -14.66 19.92 -48.88
N ILE A 17 -14.51 21.23 -48.86
CA ILE A 17 -14.20 21.98 -47.63
C ILE A 17 -15.30 21.73 -46.59
N PHE A 18 -16.57 21.91 -46.96
CA PHE A 18 -17.70 21.66 -46.07
C PHE A 18 -17.73 20.22 -45.56
N LEU A 19 -17.45 19.24 -46.42
CA LEU A 19 -17.39 17.82 -46.06
C LEU A 19 -16.29 17.56 -45.01
N VAL A 20 -15.12 18.16 -45.18
CA VAL A 20 -14.02 18.02 -44.21
C VAL A 20 -14.43 18.60 -42.85
N TYR A 21 -15.01 19.80 -42.83
CA TYR A 21 -15.50 20.38 -41.55
C TYR A 21 -16.61 19.52 -40.91
N LEU A 22 -17.52 18.97 -41.71
CA LEU A 22 -18.58 18.11 -41.20
C LEU A 22 -18.01 16.84 -40.58
N ILE A 23 -17.06 16.17 -41.26
CA ILE A 23 -16.39 14.98 -40.73
C ILE A 23 -15.64 15.31 -39.45
N THR A 24 -14.88 16.41 -39.42
CA THR A 24 -14.16 16.85 -38.23
C THR A 24 -15.10 17.12 -37.06
N LEU A 25 -16.23 17.77 -37.32
CA LEU A 25 -17.24 18.05 -36.30
C LEU A 25 -17.86 16.76 -35.74
N ILE A 26 -18.18 15.79 -36.62
CA ILE A 26 -18.72 14.49 -36.21
C ILE A 26 -17.70 13.74 -35.33
N LEU A 27 -16.42 13.69 -35.74
CA LEU A 27 -15.37 13.07 -34.96
C LEU A 27 -15.16 13.76 -33.61
N PHE A 28 -15.25 15.07 -33.57
CA PHE A 28 -15.17 15.84 -32.34
C PHE A 28 -16.33 15.54 -31.37
N ILE A 29 -17.57 15.46 -31.90
CA ILE A 29 -18.74 15.10 -31.09
C ILE A 29 -18.59 13.66 -30.57
N LEU A 30 -18.15 12.72 -31.40
CA LEU A 30 -17.89 11.31 -30.98
C LEU A 30 -16.82 11.24 -29.88
N ALA A 31 -15.76 12.03 -29.99
CA ALA A 31 -14.71 12.10 -28.97
C ALA A 31 -15.26 12.61 -27.63
N ILE A 32 -16.08 13.67 -27.64
CA ILE A 32 -16.71 14.21 -26.41
C ILE A 32 -17.67 13.17 -25.80
N LEU A 33 -18.48 12.50 -26.61
CA LEU A 33 -19.42 11.49 -26.14
C LEU A 33 -18.74 10.24 -25.56
N SER A 34 -17.46 10.00 -25.86
CA SER A 34 -16.72 8.87 -25.32
C SER A 34 -16.47 8.97 -23.81
N PHE A 35 -16.48 10.16 -23.20
CA PHE A 35 -16.33 10.37 -21.77
C PHE A 35 -17.57 9.93 -20.96
N PRO A 36 -18.78 10.44 -21.22
CA PRO A 36 -19.97 10.06 -20.47
C PRO A 36 -20.38 8.60 -20.69
N THR A 37 -19.97 7.99 -21.82
CA THR A 37 -20.24 6.57 -22.12
C THR A 37 -19.24 5.61 -21.45
N ASN A 38 -18.28 6.12 -20.66
CA ASN A 38 -17.20 5.34 -20.02
C ASN A 38 -16.33 4.51 -20.97
N ILE A 39 -16.36 4.80 -22.28
CA ILE A 39 -15.45 4.19 -23.27
C ILE A 39 -14.00 4.61 -22.95
N LEU A 40 -13.81 5.89 -22.62
CA LEU A 40 -12.56 6.42 -22.10
C LEU A 40 -12.68 6.63 -20.59
N LYS A 41 -11.93 5.85 -19.82
CA LYS A 41 -11.84 6.01 -18.37
C LYS A 41 -10.83 7.11 -18.06
N ALA A 42 -11.28 8.20 -17.45
CA ALA A 42 -10.38 9.23 -16.94
C ALA A 42 -9.79 8.74 -15.62
N LYS A 43 -8.47 8.54 -15.58
CA LYS A 43 -7.71 8.27 -14.36
C LYS A 43 -6.66 9.36 -14.18
N MET A 44 -6.48 9.81 -12.94
CA MET A 44 -5.47 10.82 -12.61
C MET A 44 -4.05 10.28 -12.85
N LEU A 45 -3.81 9.00 -12.52
CA LEU A 45 -2.59 8.27 -12.83
C LEU A 45 -2.97 6.94 -13.49
N PRO A 46 -2.35 6.60 -14.62
CA PRO A 46 -2.57 5.30 -15.26
C PRO A 46 -2.04 4.17 -14.37
N ASP A 47 -2.62 2.98 -14.51
CA ASP A 47 -2.08 1.79 -13.86
C ASP A 47 -0.72 1.45 -14.51
N LYS A 48 0.27 1.13 -13.68
CA LYS A 48 1.57 0.66 -14.14
C LYS A 48 1.59 -0.86 -14.12
N ASP A 49 1.97 -1.46 -15.23
CA ASP A 49 2.27 -2.88 -15.28
C ASP A 49 3.69 -3.12 -14.74
N SER A 50 3.79 -3.45 -13.45
CA SER A 50 5.04 -3.62 -12.72
C SER A 50 5.40 -5.09 -12.57
N ASP A 51 6.71 -5.38 -12.43
CA ASP A 51 7.22 -6.73 -12.18
C ASP A 51 7.29 -7.05 -10.67
N SER A 52 6.82 -6.13 -9.81
CA SER A 52 6.75 -6.33 -8.36
C SER A 52 5.61 -5.52 -7.74
N PHE A 53 5.15 -5.97 -6.57
CA PHE A 53 4.22 -5.26 -5.70
C PHE A 53 4.46 -5.65 -4.24
N SER A 54 3.91 -4.88 -3.30
CA SER A 54 4.01 -5.18 -1.87
C SER A 54 2.64 -5.48 -1.27
N ILE A 55 2.63 -6.28 -0.20
CA ILE A 55 1.45 -6.48 0.64
C ILE A 55 1.79 -6.00 2.06
N TYR A 56 0.99 -5.08 2.58
CA TYR A 56 1.09 -4.62 3.95
C TYR A 56 0.07 -5.36 4.80
N ILE A 57 0.53 -5.87 5.92
CA ILE A 57 -0.29 -6.60 6.90
C ILE A 57 -0.17 -5.85 8.22
N ASP A 58 -1.29 -5.34 8.67
CA ASP A 58 -1.40 -4.61 9.93
C ASP A 58 -2.47 -5.32 10.79
N LEU A 59 -2.05 -5.90 11.91
CA LEU A 59 -2.92 -6.47 12.92
C LEU A 59 -3.30 -5.39 13.94
N LYS A 60 -4.17 -5.74 14.87
CA LYS A 60 -4.49 -4.92 16.02
C LYS A 60 -3.21 -4.56 16.79
N ASP A 61 -3.11 -3.31 17.24
CA ASP A 61 -2.02 -2.87 18.12
C ASP A 61 -1.96 -3.77 19.38
N GLY A 62 -0.76 -4.26 19.70
CA GLY A 62 -0.52 -5.20 20.78
C GLY A 62 -0.60 -6.68 20.39
N SER A 63 -0.86 -7.00 19.13
CA SER A 63 -0.70 -8.37 18.62
C SER A 63 0.77 -8.76 18.60
N SER A 64 1.03 -10.03 18.93
CA SER A 64 2.36 -10.59 18.97
C SER A 64 2.92 -10.89 17.57
N LYS A 65 4.23 -10.99 17.48
CA LYS A 65 4.93 -11.41 16.25
C LYS A 65 4.47 -12.81 15.76
N TYR A 66 4.06 -13.68 16.68
CA TYR A 66 3.56 -15.01 16.32
C TYR A 66 2.20 -14.94 15.62
N GLU A 67 1.28 -14.12 16.13
CA GLU A 67 -0.02 -13.88 15.48
C GLU A 67 0.15 -13.24 14.11
N THR A 68 1.07 -12.29 13.99
CA THR A 68 1.42 -11.66 12.71
C THR A 68 1.99 -12.68 11.74
N LYS A 69 2.86 -13.57 12.22
CA LYS A 69 3.43 -14.66 11.40
C LYS A 69 2.35 -15.61 10.88
N GLU A 70 1.35 -15.97 11.69
CA GLU A 70 0.24 -16.83 11.24
C GLU A 70 -0.52 -16.22 10.06
N VAL A 71 -0.78 -14.90 10.09
CA VAL A 71 -1.42 -14.21 8.98
C VAL A 71 -0.51 -14.18 7.75
N VAL A 72 0.79 -13.90 7.94
CA VAL A 72 1.78 -13.93 6.87
C VAL A 72 1.85 -15.31 6.21
N ASP A 73 1.91 -16.38 7.01
CA ASP A 73 1.94 -17.76 6.50
C ASP A 73 0.67 -18.10 5.69
N CYS A 74 -0.51 -17.61 6.13
CA CYS A 74 -1.76 -17.75 5.37
C CYS A 74 -1.67 -17.04 4.02
N VAL A 75 -1.17 -15.80 4.00
CA VAL A 75 -1.01 -15.01 2.77
C VAL A 75 -0.04 -15.71 1.81
N VAL A 76 1.13 -16.11 2.29
CA VAL A 76 2.15 -16.81 1.49
C VAL A 76 1.58 -18.08 0.85
N LYS A 77 0.89 -18.95 1.62
CA LYS A 77 0.25 -20.17 1.10
C LYS A 77 -0.77 -19.92 -0.01
N ASN A 78 -1.45 -18.76 0.01
CA ASN A 78 -2.37 -18.39 -1.06
C ASN A 78 -1.65 -17.87 -2.30
N LEU A 79 -0.52 -17.17 -2.10
CA LEU A 79 0.29 -16.60 -3.17
C LEU A 79 1.14 -17.65 -3.89
N GLU A 80 1.69 -18.65 -3.18
CA GLU A 80 2.52 -19.73 -3.76
C GLU A 80 1.79 -20.55 -4.83
N LYS A 81 0.47 -20.51 -4.83
CA LYS A 81 -0.36 -21.22 -5.83
C LYS A 81 -0.45 -20.49 -7.17
N GLU A 82 0.10 -19.29 -7.26
CA GLU A 82 0.00 -18.42 -8.43
C GLU A 82 1.26 -18.55 -9.29
N GLU A 83 1.10 -19.08 -10.51
CA GLU A 83 2.21 -19.35 -11.43
C GLU A 83 2.99 -18.09 -11.87
N ASN A 84 2.38 -16.93 -11.77
CA ASN A 84 3.02 -15.66 -12.15
C ASN A 84 3.94 -15.11 -11.06
N ILE A 85 3.93 -15.66 -9.85
CA ILE A 85 4.79 -15.26 -8.74
C ILE A 85 6.13 -16.00 -8.84
N LEU A 86 7.24 -15.26 -8.77
CA LEU A 86 8.60 -15.81 -8.83
C LEU A 86 9.17 -16.04 -7.44
N ASN A 87 9.03 -15.06 -6.56
CA ASN A 87 9.49 -15.16 -5.18
C ASN A 87 8.70 -14.21 -4.27
N ILE A 88 8.73 -14.51 -2.99
CA ILE A 88 8.08 -13.74 -1.92
C ILE A 88 9.13 -13.55 -0.82
N SER A 89 9.37 -12.30 -0.44
CA SER A 89 10.18 -11.95 0.73
C SER A 89 9.27 -11.37 1.80
N ALA A 90 9.27 -11.95 3.00
CA ALA A 90 8.44 -11.50 4.11
C ALA A 90 9.29 -10.86 5.21
N PHE A 91 8.90 -9.68 5.64
CA PHE A 91 9.52 -8.89 6.69
C PHE A 91 8.54 -8.77 7.84
N LEU A 92 8.86 -9.39 8.98
CA LEU A 92 8.02 -9.40 10.18
C LEU A 92 8.55 -8.38 11.18
N SER A 93 7.66 -7.53 11.71
CA SER A 93 8.00 -6.45 12.65
C SER A 93 8.97 -5.41 12.06
N GLN A 94 9.04 -5.33 10.75
CA GLN A 94 9.86 -4.37 10.03
C GLN A 94 9.33 -4.19 8.60
N GLY A 95 9.70 -3.08 7.97
CA GLY A 95 9.44 -2.85 6.54
C GLY A 95 10.46 -3.54 5.64
N GLN A 96 10.15 -3.62 4.37
CA GLN A 96 11.12 -4.04 3.33
C GLN A 96 12.29 -3.05 3.26
N PRO A 97 13.44 -3.43 2.62
CA PRO A 97 14.51 -2.49 2.34
C PRO A 97 13.98 -1.23 1.67
N ILE A 98 14.50 -0.07 2.11
CA ILE A 98 13.96 1.23 1.74
C ILE A 98 14.06 1.45 0.24
N ASP A 99 12.92 1.66 -0.41
CA ASP A 99 12.79 2.20 -1.73
C ASP A 99 12.05 3.56 -1.69
N PHE A 100 12.02 4.26 -2.82
CA PHE A 100 11.37 5.58 -2.88
C PHE A 100 9.87 5.52 -2.60
N ALA A 101 9.18 4.46 -3.02
CA ALA A 101 7.77 4.27 -2.74
C ALA A 101 7.51 3.96 -1.27
N GLY A 102 8.35 3.13 -0.65
CA GLY A 102 8.30 2.80 0.77
C GLY A 102 8.54 4.00 1.68
N MET A 103 9.46 4.90 1.29
CA MET A 103 9.67 6.15 2.02
C MET A 103 8.39 6.99 2.12
N VAL A 104 7.70 7.20 0.99
CA VAL A 104 6.47 8.01 0.96
C VAL A 104 5.32 7.30 1.69
N LYS A 105 5.24 5.98 1.61
CA LYS A 105 4.22 5.16 2.26
C LYS A 105 4.57 4.78 3.70
N GLN A 106 5.68 5.32 4.23
CA GLN A 106 6.14 5.09 5.61
C GLN A 106 6.43 3.62 5.94
N SER A 107 6.77 2.80 4.94
CA SER A 107 7.14 1.40 5.11
C SER A 107 8.36 1.24 6.04
N SER A 108 9.33 2.14 5.92
CA SER A 108 10.53 2.16 6.77
C SER A 108 10.27 2.47 8.25
N LEU A 109 9.07 2.93 8.60
CA LEU A 109 8.68 3.22 9.98
C LEU A 109 7.95 2.05 10.65
N LYS A 110 7.85 0.91 9.98
CA LYS A 110 7.28 -0.31 10.55
C LYS A 110 8.28 -0.93 11.51
N ASP A 111 7.93 -0.95 12.78
CA ASP A 111 8.75 -1.46 13.89
C ASP A 111 7.94 -2.27 14.91
N LYS A 112 6.61 -2.37 14.69
CA LYS A 112 5.71 -3.05 15.61
C LYS A 112 5.61 -4.55 15.31
N GLU A 113 5.52 -5.38 16.34
CA GLU A 113 5.26 -6.82 16.21
C GLU A 113 3.96 -7.15 15.47
N SER A 114 2.97 -6.24 15.55
CA SER A 114 1.68 -6.36 14.86
C SER A 114 1.73 -6.04 13.37
N GLN A 115 2.91 -5.75 12.82
CA GLN A 115 3.07 -5.33 11.43
C GLN A 115 3.98 -6.27 10.64
N ALA A 116 3.64 -6.48 9.39
CA ALA A 116 4.51 -7.17 8.43
C ALA A 116 4.38 -6.55 7.05
N GLU A 117 5.39 -6.79 6.24
CA GLU A 117 5.42 -6.42 4.84
C GLU A 117 5.93 -7.58 3.99
N LEU A 118 5.26 -7.85 2.88
CA LEU A 118 5.71 -8.82 1.90
C LEU A 118 6.06 -8.08 0.61
N MET A 119 7.23 -8.40 0.06
CA MET A 119 7.63 -7.99 -1.27
C MET A 119 7.47 -9.17 -2.22
N ILE A 120 6.68 -9.00 -3.26
CA ILE A 120 6.35 -10.02 -4.22
C ILE A 120 6.92 -9.65 -5.58
N ASN A 121 7.76 -10.52 -6.14
CA ASN A 121 8.25 -10.38 -7.50
C ASN A 121 7.47 -11.34 -8.40
N ILE A 122 7.01 -10.83 -9.54
CA ILE A 122 6.22 -11.56 -10.52
C ILE A 122 6.97 -11.66 -11.86
N LYS A 123 6.55 -12.58 -12.71
CA LYS A 123 7.10 -12.70 -14.06
C LYS A 123 7.02 -11.36 -14.79
N ARG A 124 8.02 -11.04 -15.61
CA ARG A 124 8.04 -9.82 -16.42
C ARG A 124 6.81 -9.78 -17.35
N PHE A 125 6.33 -8.60 -17.67
CA PHE A 125 5.15 -8.38 -18.50
C PHE A 125 5.14 -9.17 -19.82
N LYS A 126 6.33 -9.41 -20.42
CA LYS A 126 6.47 -10.20 -21.65
C LYS A 126 6.23 -11.71 -21.48
N ASN A 127 6.29 -12.20 -20.25
CA ASN A 127 6.24 -13.62 -19.90
C ASN A 127 4.97 -13.97 -19.12
N ARG A 128 3.96 -13.11 -19.15
CA ARG A 128 2.64 -13.33 -18.51
C ARG A 128 1.53 -12.80 -19.39
N ASP A 129 0.39 -13.46 -19.36
CA ASP A 129 -0.80 -13.11 -20.15
C ASP A 129 -1.73 -12.15 -19.40
N ILE A 130 -1.45 -11.86 -18.13
CA ILE A 130 -2.23 -10.98 -17.28
C ILE A 130 -1.39 -9.80 -16.82
N THR A 131 -1.98 -8.61 -16.80
CA THR A 131 -1.31 -7.41 -16.25
C THR A 131 -1.18 -7.49 -14.74
N SER A 132 -0.14 -6.83 -14.16
CA SER A 132 0.09 -6.86 -12.72
C SER A 132 -1.12 -6.35 -11.92
N TYR A 133 -1.77 -5.29 -12.36
CA TYR A 133 -2.93 -4.74 -11.67
C TYR A 133 -4.15 -5.68 -11.69
N ASN A 134 -4.38 -6.43 -12.78
CA ASN A 134 -5.44 -7.43 -12.81
C ASN A 134 -5.10 -8.65 -11.94
N LEU A 135 -3.84 -9.10 -11.98
CA LEU A 135 -3.36 -10.16 -11.09
C LEU A 135 -3.54 -9.79 -9.62
N ILE A 136 -3.14 -8.58 -9.24
CA ILE A 136 -3.28 -8.06 -7.87
C ILE A 136 -4.75 -8.01 -7.46
N ASN A 137 -5.65 -7.56 -8.34
CA ASN A 137 -7.09 -7.51 -8.01
C ASN A 137 -7.67 -8.91 -7.76
N ASN A 138 -7.29 -9.90 -8.57
CA ASN A 138 -7.72 -11.29 -8.37
C ASN A 138 -7.17 -11.88 -7.07
N LEU A 139 -5.89 -11.61 -6.76
CA LEU A 139 -5.25 -12.07 -5.53
C LEU A 139 -5.79 -11.38 -4.29
N ARG A 140 -6.10 -10.09 -4.37
CA ARG A 140 -6.65 -9.32 -3.26
C ARG A 140 -7.90 -9.96 -2.70
N GLU A 141 -8.89 -10.21 -3.54
CA GLU A 141 -10.16 -10.80 -3.10
C GLU A 141 -9.93 -12.17 -2.46
N LYS A 142 -9.14 -13.02 -3.10
CA LYS A 142 -8.83 -14.36 -2.59
C LYS A 142 -8.11 -14.34 -1.24
N VAL A 143 -7.09 -13.50 -1.11
CA VAL A 143 -6.26 -13.42 0.10
C VAL A 143 -7.03 -12.78 1.24
N GLN A 144 -7.73 -11.67 0.99
CA GLN A 144 -8.52 -11.00 2.01
C GLN A 144 -9.62 -11.90 2.55
N ASN A 145 -10.36 -12.60 1.68
CA ASN A 145 -11.41 -13.54 2.11
C ASN A 145 -10.87 -14.73 2.92
N SER A 146 -9.64 -15.18 2.65
CA SER A 146 -9.07 -16.36 3.29
C SER A 146 -8.27 -16.04 4.56
N CYS A 147 -7.60 -14.90 4.61
CA CYS A 147 -6.58 -14.59 5.62
C CYS A 147 -6.92 -13.38 6.49
N GLN A 148 -7.81 -12.50 6.06
CA GLN A 148 -8.19 -11.33 6.83
C GLN A 148 -9.19 -11.73 7.92
N LYS A 149 -8.72 -11.72 9.16
CA LYS A 149 -9.54 -11.91 10.37
C LYS A 149 -9.99 -10.54 10.91
N ASP A 150 -10.83 -10.56 11.95
CA ASP A 150 -11.26 -9.36 12.65
C ASP A 150 -10.05 -8.50 13.06
N GLU A 151 -10.15 -7.20 12.80
CA GLU A 151 -9.12 -6.20 13.11
C GLU A 151 -7.77 -6.38 12.38
N THR A 152 -7.66 -7.34 11.43
CA THR A 152 -6.51 -7.46 10.53
C THR A 152 -6.79 -6.70 9.25
N ILE A 153 -5.81 -5.95 8.76
CA ILE A 153 -5.89 -5.20 7.51
C ILE A 153 -4.80 -5.72 6.58
N ILE A 154 -5.18 -6.21 5.40
CA ILE A 154 -4.28 -6.68 4.36
C ILE A 154 -4.44 -5.77 3.15
N LYS A 155 -3.40 -4.99 2.83
CA LYS A 155 -3.40 -3.99 1.74
C LYS A 155 -2.45 -4.40 0.63
N PHE A 156 -2.91 -4.34 -0.61
CA PHE A 156 -2.09 -4.60 -1.79
C PHE A 156 -1.59 -3.28 -2.38
N ILE A 157 -0.29 -3.08 -2.33
CA ILE A 157 0.38 -1.84 -2.70
C ILE A 157 1.00 -2.00 -4.10
N GLN A 158 0.43 -1.29 -5.06
CA GLN A 158 0.96 -1.23 -6.43
C GLN A 158 1.96 -0.09 -6.55
N LEU A 159 2.99 -0.29 -7.40
CA LEU A 159 3.89 0.79 -7.78
C LEU A 159 3.15 1.76 -8.73
N PRO A 160 3.06 3.05 -8.40
CA PRO A 160 2.40 4.03 -9.26
C PRO A 160 3.20 4.27 -10.55
N ALA A 161 2.53 4.69 -11.61
CA ALA A 161 3.18 5.12 -12.86
C ALA A 161 3.84 6.51 -12.76
N GLY A 162 3.54 7.25 -11.70
CA GLY A 162 4.07 8.58 -11.42
C GLY A 162 4.79 8.64 -10.06
N PRO A 163 5.00 9.84 -9.52
CA PRO A 163 5.56 9.99 -8.19
C PRO A 163 4.75 9.20 -7.16
N PRO A 164 5.41 8.55 -6.18
CA PRO A 164 4.68 7.83 -5.15
C PRO A 164 3.84 8.80 -4.31
N VAL A 165 2.64 8.36 -3.99
CA VAL A 165 1.69 9.07 -3.14
C VAL A 165 1.29 8.15 -1.99
N LEU A 166 0.88 8.73 -0.87
CA LEU A 166 0.45 7.97 0.31
C LEU A 166 -0.73 7.05 -0.05
N SER A 167 -1.74 7.61 -0.71
CA SER A 167 -2.92 6.90 -1.22
C SER A 167 -3.48 7.64 -2.43
N SER A 168 -4.29 6.96 -3.25
CA SER A 168 -5.02 7.60 -4.38
C SER A 168 -6.06 8.61 -3.91
N LEU A 169 -6.63 8.38 -2.73
CA LEU A 169 -7.60 9.27 -2.07
C LEU A 169 -7.22 9.36 -0.59
N VAL A 170 -7.02 10.59 -0.11
CA VAL A 170 -6.74 10.88 1.29
C VAL A 170 -7.81 11.83 1.80
N ALA A 171 -8.53 11.44 2.85
CA ALA A 171 -9.45 12.31 3.56
C ALA A 171 -8.79 12.74 4.88
N GLU A 172 -8.53 14.02 5.02
CA GLU A 172 -7.98 14.61 6.22
C GLU A 172 -9.08 15.23 7.06
N ILE A 173 -9.10 14.91 8.36
CA ILE A 173 -10.13 15.34 9.30
C ILE A 173 -9.52 16.31 10.30
N TYR A 174 -10.02 17.54 10.28
CA TYR A 174 -9.59 18.62 11.15
C TYR A 174 -10.69 19.04 12.13
N GLY A 175 -10.30 19.75 13.19
CA GLY A 175 -11.22 20.29 14.19
C GLY A 175 -11.62 19.26 15.26
N GLY A 176 -12.79 19.49 15.90
CA GLY A 176 -13.25 18.69 17.03
C GLY A 176 -12.49 18.97 18.33
N ASN A 177 -13.10 18.56 19.46
CA ASN A 177 -12.57 18.87 20.79
C ASN A 177 -11.55 17.86 21.31
N SER A 178 -11.39 16.70 20.63
CA SER A 178 -10.49 15.63 21.08
C SER A 178 -10.04 14.74 19.92
N PHE A 179 -8.93 14.01 20.13
CA PHE A 179 -8.47 12.97 19.21
C PHE A 179 -9.54 11.89 19.00
N LYS A 180 -10.21 11.48 20.08
CA LYS A 180 -11.29 10.48 20.04
C LYS A 180 -12.42 10.91 19.12
N SER A 181 -12.90 12.14 19.22
CA SER A 181 -13.96 12.66 18.36
C SER A 181 -13.57 12.65 16.88
N ARG A 182 -12.33 13.04 16.56
CA ARG A 182 -11.83 12.97 15.17
C ARG A 182 -11.73 11.53 14.65
N ARG A 183 -11.25 10.62 15.50
CA ARG A 183 -11.15 9.19 15.17
C ARG A 183 -12.54 8.58 14.91
N ASP A 184 -13.50 8.85 15.79
CA ASP A 184 -14.86 8.33 15.65
C ASP A 184 -15.49 8.82 14.34
N PHE A 185 -15.29 10.09 13.98
CA PHE A 185 -15.73 10.63 12.70
C PHE A 185 -14.97 10.00 11.52
N ALA A 186 -13.67 9.73 11.64
CA ALA A 186 -12.90 9.01 10.62
C ALA A 186 -13.45 7.61 10.35
N ILE A 187 -13.92 6.92 11.39
CA ILE A 187 -14.56 5.60 11.27
C ILE A 187 -15.87 5.71 10.46
N GLU A 188 -16.66 6.75 10.66
CA GLU A 188 -17.89 6.99 9.88
C GLU A 188 -17.55 7.28 8.40
N VAL A 189 -16.57 8.13 8.13
CA VAL A 189 -16.10 8.40 6.77
C VAL A 189 -15.59 7.12 6.10
N ALA A 190 -14.82 6.30 6.80
CA ALA A 190 -14.33 5.04 6.28
C ALA A 190 -15.47 4.05 5.95
N LYS A 191 -16.57 4.04 6.71
CA LYS A 191 -17.78 3.25 6.38
C LYS A 191 -18.40 3.72 5.06
N ILE A 192 -18.45 5.03 4.82
CA ILE A 192 -18.95 5.59 3.56
C ILE A 192 -18.06 5.15 2.40
N PHE A 193 -16.74 5.21 2.58
CA PHE A 193 -15.79 4.76 1.56
C PHE A 193 -15.92 3.26 1.25
N LYS A 194 -16.11 2.42 2.27
CA LYS A 194 -16.32 0.97 2.10
C LYS A 194 -17.55 0.60 1.27
N ASN A 195 -18.54 1.47 1.25
CA ASN A 195 -19.74 1.29 0.43
C ASN A 195 -19.55 1.70 -1.05
N GLN A 196 -18.37 2.21 -1.40
CA GLN A 196 -18.03 2.58 -2.78
C GLN A 196 -17.29 1.43 -3.46
N ASN A 197 -17.88 0.85 -4.49
CA ASN A 197 -17.29 -0.29 -5.24
C ASN A 197 -15.96 0.03 -5.95
N THR A 198 -15.60 1.29 -6.06
CA THR A 198 -14.38 1.76 -6.74
C THR A 198 -13.20 1.94 -5.78
N LEU A 199 -13.42 1.87 -4.48
CA LEU A 199 -12.41 2.05 -3.45
C LEU A 199 -12.05 0.71 -2.81
N VAL A 200 -10.77 0.44 -2.68
CA VAL A 200 -10.22 -0.77 -2.05
C VAL A 200 -9.14 -0.39 -1.03
N ASP A 201 -8.83 -1.31 -0.13
CA ASP A 201 -7.75 -1.17 0.86
C ASP A 201 -7.90 0.10 1.73
N ILE A 202 -9.13 0.34 2.21
CA ILE A 202 -9.46 1.52 3.03
C ILE A 202 -8.87 1.36 4.41
N ASP A 203 -8.10 2.34 4.85
CA ASP A 203 -7.41 2.37 6.12
C ASP A 203 -7.64 3.68 6.87
N ILE A 204 -7.49 3.64 8.19
CA ILE A 204 -7.55 4.80 9.09
C ILE A 204 -6.22 4.86 9.82
N LEU A 205 -5.44 5.91 9.58
CA LEU A 205 -4.11 6.08 10.20
C LEU A 205 -4.16 6.36 11.72
N ALA A 206 -5.34 6.58 12.29
CA ALA A 206 -5.50 6.78 13.72
C ALA A 206 -5.43 5.44 14.46
N SER A 207 -4.48 5.30 15.37
CA SER A 207 -4.36 4.12 16.24
C SER A 207 -5.63 3.88 17.06
N LYS A 208 -6.00 2.61 17.20
CA LYS A 208 -7.07 2.18 18.12
C LYS A 208 -6.56 2.20 19.56
N ASP A 209 -7.48 2.29 20.51
CA ASP A 209 -7.14 2.15 21.92
C ASP A 209 -6.64 0.72 22.20
N PHE A 210 -5.50 0.59 22.84
CA PHE A 210 -4.94 -0.69 23.28
C PHE A 210 -4.47 -0.61 24.73
N LYS A 211 -4.37 -1.76 25.39
CA LYS A 211 -3.93 -1.82 26.78
C LYS A 211 -2.41 -1.67 26.84
N THR A 212 -1.95 -0.69 27.60
CA THR A 212 -0.54 -0.49 27.90
C THR A 212 -0.28 -0.86 29.36
N TYR A 213 0.75 -1.64 29.62
CA TYR A 213 1.23 -1.92 30.96
C TYR A 213 2.43 -1.02 31.23
N SER A 214 2.33 -0.20 32.27
CA SER A 214 3.43 0.65 32.73
C SER A 214 4.11 0.00 33.92
N LEU A 215 5.41 -0.26 33.81
CA LEU A 215 6.23 -0.75 34.91
C LEU A 215 6.74 0.43 35.74
N SER A 216 6.33 0.51 36.99
CA SER A 216 6.80 1.54 37.91
C SER A 216 7.77 0.92 38.92
N VAL A 217 9.00 1.41 38.91
CA VAL A 217 10.04 0.94 39.82
C VAL A 217 9.96 1.70 41.16
N ASN A 218 9.94 0.97 42.27
CA ASN A 218 10.00 1.56 43.59
C ASN A 218 11.49 1.81 43.96
N SER A 219 11.95 3.04 43.79
CA SER A 219 13.35 3.44 44.02
C SER A 219 13.84 3.16 45.44
N ASN A 220 12.99 3.31 46.47
CA ASN A 220 13.39 3.01 47.82
C ASN A 220 13.67 1.52 48.04
N LYS A 221 12.86 0.64 47.46
CA LYS A 221 13.10 -0.81 47.53
C LYS A 221 14.34 -1.23 46.75
N THR A 222 14.61 -0.64 45.59
CA THR A 222 15.82 -0.95 44.82
C THR A 222 17.08 -0.56 45.59
N ILE A 223 17.13 0.64 46.20
CA ILE A 223 18.25 1.09 47.03
C ILE A 223 18.44 0.17 48.23
N MET A 224 17.38 -0.16 48.97
CA MET A 224 17.45 -1.06 50.12
C MET A 224 17.90 -2.48 49.76
N SER A 225 17.61 -2.93 48.55
CA SER A 225 18.02 -4.26 48.03
C SER A 225 19.42 -4.25 47.41
N GLY A 226 20.11 -3.12 47.39
CA GLY A 226 21.43 -2.98 46.77
C GLY A 226 21.42 -3.12 45.23
N VAL A 227 20.25 -2.97 44.62
CA VAL A 227 20.09 -3.07 43.15
C VAL A 227 20.25 -1.70 42.56
N ASP A 228 21.14 -1.58 41.58
CA ASP A 228 21.29 -0.34 40.82
C ASP A 228 20.11 -0.16 39.84
N LEU A 229 19.55 1.05 39.85
CA LEU A 229 18.36 1.37 39.02
C LEU A 229 18.67 1.28 37.53
N GLU A 230 19.87 1.67 37.11
CA GLU A 230 20.23 1.63 35.68
C GLU A 230 20.44 0.20 35.21
N HIS A 231 21.02 -0.68 36.02
CA HIS A 231 21.10 -2.10 35.71
C HIS A 231 19.72 -2.76 35.64
N LEU A 232 18.78 -2.39 36.51
CA LEU A 232 17.42 -2.90 36.45
C LEU A 232 16.70 -2.46 35.17
N LYS A 233 16.81 -1.19 34.79
CA LYS A 233 16.26 -0.67 33.55
C LYS A 233 16.84 -1.37 32.33
N ALA A 234 18.18 -1.50 32.29
CA ALA A 234 18.88 -2.17 31.18
C ALA A 234 18.44 -3.64 31.04
N THR A 235 18.28 -4.35 32.16
CA THR A 235 17.81 -5.74 32.17
C THR A 235 16.38 -5.87 31.64
N LEU A 236 15.48 -4.97 32.07
CA LEU A 236 14.10 -4.94 31.59
C LEU A 236 14.06 -4.59 30.10
N TYR A 237 14.84 -3.59 29.67
CA TYR A 237 14.91 -3.22 28.26
C TYR A 237 15.42 -4.38 27.39
N LEU A 238 16.50 -5.05 27.83
CA LEU A 238 17.04 -6.23 27.15
C LEU A 238 16.00 -7.37 27.05
N ALA A 239 15.20 -7.57 28.10
CA ALA A 239 14.21 -8.64 28.14
C ALA A 239 12.98 -8.38 27.25
N PHE A 240 12.55 -7.14 27.11
CA PHE A 240 11.32 -6.78 26.38
C PHE A 240 11.58 -6.27 24.97
N GLU A 241 12.62 -5.47 24.75
CA GLU A 241 12.92 -4.85 23.46
C GLU A 241 14.09 -5.53 22.75
N GLY A 242 15.00 -6.14 23.50
CA GLY A 242 16.30 -6.55 23.00
C GLY A 242 17.28 -5.37 22.92
N MET A 243 18.56 -5.66 22.94
CA MET A 243 19.62 -4.66 22.83
C MET A 243 20.76 -5.23 21.99
N GLU A 244 21.31 -4.41 21.10
CA GLU A 244 22.53 -4.74 20.40
C GLU A 244 23.69 -4.80 21.40
N ILE A 245 24.23 -6.01 21.61
CA ILE A 245 25.32 -6.22 22.56
C ILE A 245 26.68 -6.07 21.87
N SER A 246 26.78 -6.51 20.61
CA SER A 246 28.02 -6.51 19.86
C SER A 246 27.74 -6.63 18.36
N VAL A 247 28.59 -6.04 17.55
CA VAL A 247 28.62 -6.22 16.10
C VAL A 247 29.79 -7.13 15.76
N VAL A 248 29.51 -8.20 15.03
CA VAL A 248 30.55 -9.09 14.50
C VAL A 248 31.00 -8.54 13.15
N ASN A 249 32.24 -8.03 13.10
CA ASN A 249 32.88 -7.64 11.84
C ASN A 249 33.43 -8.90 11.16
N ASP A 250 32.64 -9.49 10.30
CA ASP A 250 33.12 -10.51 9.37
C ASP A 250 33.62 -9.85 8.08
N LYS A 251 34.81 -10.23 7.63
CA LYS A 251 35.41 -9.65 6.41
C LYS A 251 34.60 -9.96 5.13
N ASP A 252 33.75 -10.97 5.19
CA ASP A 252 32.91 -11.41 4.08
C ASP A 252 31.44 -10.95 4.20
N ALA A 253 31.06 -10.30 5.32
CA ALA A 253 29.74 -9.74 5.47
C ALA A 253 29.69 -8.36 4.80
N GLN A 254 28.94 -8.23 3.74
CA GLN A 254 28.55 -6.92 3.19
C GLN A 254 27.66 -6.22 4.22
N SER A 255 28.18 -5.11 4.75
CA SER A 255 27.44 -4.18 5.63
C SER A 255 26.30 -3.48 4.88
#